data_6a99e5d8cefc2c7b5b469a7533ecf9f4
#
_entry.id   6a99e5d8cefc2c7b5b469a7533ecf9f4
#
_cell.length_a   1.000
_cell.length_b   1.000
_cell.length_c   1.000
_cell.angle_alpha   90.00
_cell.angle_beta   90.00
_cell.angle_gamma   90.00
#
_symmetry.space_group_name_H-M   'P 1'
#
loop_
_entity.id
_entity.type
_entity.pdbx_description
1 polymer ?
#
loop_
_entity_poly.entity_id
_entity_poly.type
_entity_poly.pdbx_seq_one_letter_code
_entity_poly.pdbx_strand_id
1 'polypeptide(L)'
;DYPDSKIAVLEKESRLALHQTGRNSGVIHAGVYYTPGSLKARFCREGNQATKAFCKKHKIPFRETGKLLVATNHAELGRMQDLLERCRQNEIPTEVLSQQQLQDKEPNIVGLGAIWVTTTGIVDFAKITHTLADLFIAAGGHLFTNCLVTGLSESHGATVTTSIGRFSAKFVVGCAGLHSDRLIRMLGQEPEFRILPFRGEYFQVPVEKRGIVNHPIYPIPNPELPFLGIHLTPMSDGSLTVGPNATLALAREGYTRWAMNLRDMIEMFGYSGLYRLIRKYPGPTLTELKNSLYRPGYLQLAKRYCPQLQLDDLCPYPSGVRAQAVRADGKTLDDFLFVKAQHSLIVGNAPSPAATSALPIARHICDQIKELL
;
A
#
# COMPACT_ATOMS: atom_id res chain seq x y z
N ASP A 1 -12.23 9.63 -19.93
CA ASP A 1 -12.74 8.60 -20.83
C ASP A 1 -14.26 8.70 -21.07
N TYR A 2 -15.00 9.44 -20.21
CA TYR A 2 -16.46 9.60 -20.29
C TYR A 2 -16.85 11.10 -20.19
N PRO A 3 -16.49 11.93 -21.18
CA PRO A 3 -16.65 13.39 -21.11
C PRO A 3 -18.10 13.85 -20.97
N ASP A 4 -19.05 13.08 -21.51
CA ASP A 4 -20.48 13.43 -21.50
C ASP A 4 -21.22 12.86 -20.29
N SER A 5 -20.52 12.19 -19.39
CA SER A 5 -21.12 11.57 -18.22
C SER A 5 -21.10 12.51 -17.01
N LYS A 6 -22.21 12.59 -16.28
CA LYS A 6 -22.24 13.23 -14.96
C LYS A 6 -21.65 12.26 -13.95
N ILE A 7 -20.51 12.61 -13.38
CA ILE A 7 -19.77 11.76 -12.44
C ILE A 7 -19.73 12.41 -11.07
N ALA A 8 -20.02 11.64 -10.02
CA ALA A 8 -19.90 12.04 -8.63
C ALA A 8 -18.89 11.14 -7.90
N VAL A 9 -18.03 11.72 -7.07
CA VAL A 9 -17.18 11.04 -6.11
C VAL A 9 -17.73 11.27 -4.72
N LEU A 10 -17.97 10.18 -3.98
CA LEU A 10 -18.47 10.22 -2.61
C LEU A 10 -17.35 9.81 -1.65
N GLU A 11 -16.93 10.72 -0.78
CA GLU A 11 -15.90 10.50 0.25
C GLU A 11 -16.52 10.68 1.63
N LYS A 12 -16.35 9.69 2.50
CA LYS A 12 -16.91 9.73 3.87
C LYS A 12 -16.24 10.75 4.78
N GLU A 13 -14.98 11.04 4.51
CA GLU A 13 -14.20 11.98 5.30
C GLU A 13 -14.43 13.43 4.88
N SER A 14 -14.03 14.37 5.74
CA SER A 14 -14.09 15.81 5.46
C SER A 14 -13.03 16.26 4.46
N ARG A 15 -11.98 15.46 4.24
CA ARG A 15 -10.86 15.73 3.33
C ARG A 15 -10.43 14.46 2.64
N LEU A 16 -9.82 14.61 1.48
CA LEU A 16 -9.21 13.50 0.73
C LEU A 16 -7.91 13.03 1.38
N ALA A 17 -7.50 11.82 1.04
CA ALA A 17 -6.22 11.20 1.41
C ALA A 17 -5.98 11.03 2.91
N LEU A 18 -7.01 10.99 3.76
CA LEU A 18 -6.86 10.82 5.22
C LEU A 18 -6.45 9.40 5.63
N HIS A 19 -6.70 8.41 4.78
CA HIS A 19 -6.42 7.00 5.03
C HIS A 19 -5.14 6.53 4.33
N GLN A 20 -5.15 5.36 3.70
CA GLN A 20 -3.98 4.68 3.13
C GLN A 20 -3.16 5.57 2.17
N THR A 21 -3.81 6.44 1.41
CA THR A 21 -3.15 7.34 0.45
C THR A 21 -2.24 8.37 1.14
N GLY A 22 -2.65 8.91 2.27
CA GLY A 22 -1.85 9.88 3.05
C GLY A 22 -1.01 9.23 4.16
N ARG A 23 -1.04 7.87 4.28
CA ARG A 23 -0.39 7.12 5.38
C ARG A 23 0.43 5.95 4.85
N ASN A 24 1.34 6.24 3.93
CA ASN A 24 2.23 5.27 3.29
C ASN A 24 3.67 5.79 3.24
N SER A 25 4.58 4.99 2.72
CA SER A 25 6.00 5.34 2.61
C SER A 25 6.34 6.32 1.48
N GLY A 26 5.38 6.79 0.71
CA GLY A 26 5.62 7.72 -0.41
C GLY A 26 6.44 7.13 -1.57
N VAL A 27 6.65 5.83 -1.62
CA VAL A 27 7.52 5.20 -2.61
C VAL A 27 6.76 4.95 -3.92
N ILE A 28 7.29 5.45 -5.03
CA ILE A 28 6.93 5.04 -6.40
C ILE A 28 7.65 3.73 -6.69
N HIS A 29 6.96 2.60 -6.52
CA HIS A 29 7.54 1.27 -6.63
C HIS A 29 7.91 0.90 -8.05
N ALA A 30 8.96 0.07 -8.21
CA ALA A 30 9.37 -0.49 -9.51
C ALA A 30 8.77 -1.88 -9.79
N GLY A 31 8.31 -2.61 -8.77
CA GLY A 31 7.64 -3.92 -8.97
C GLY A 31 8.51 -5.16 -8.73
N VAL A 32 9.67 -5.02 -8.09
CA VAL A 32 10.69 -6.08 -7.92
C VAL A 32 10.20 -7.37 -7.26
N TYR A 33 9.17 -7.30 -6.42
CA TYR A 33 8.70 -8.44 -5.62
C TYR A 33 7.60 -9.27 -6.30
N TYR A 34 6.97 -8.74 -7.36
CA TYR A 34 5.71 -9.26 -7.86
C TYR A 34 5.92 -10.38 -8.87
N THR A 35 5.01 -11.36 -8.84
CA THR A 35 5.03 -12.48 -9.75
C THR A 35 4.89 -12.00 -11.19
N PRO A 36 5.80 -12.39 -12.09
CA PRO A 36 5.70 -12.04 -13.50
C PRO A 36 4.35 -12.44 -14.10
N GLY A 37 3.77 -11.58 -14.94
CA GLY A 37 2.45 -11.79 -15.54
C GLY A 37 1.25 -11.44 -14.66
N SER A 38 1.44 -11.18 -13.36
CA SER A 38 0.35 -10.73 -12.47
C SER A 38 -0.10 -9.30 -12.81
N LEU A 39 -1.36 -8.96 -12.47
CA LEU A 39 -1.85 -7.57 -12.57
C LEU A 39 -0.97 -6.62 -11.75
N LYS A 40 -0.52 -7.08 -10.61
CA LYS A 40 0.34 -6.33 -9.69
C LYS A 40 1.69 -5.96 -10.32
N ALA A 41 2.34 -6.91 -11.02
CA ALA A 41 3.58 -6.63 -11.74
C ALA A 41 3.36 -5.65 -12.90
N ARG A 42 2.34 -5.89 -13.72
CA ARG A 42 1.98 -5.04 -14.86
C ARG A 42 1.63 -3.63 -14.43
N PHE A 43 0.65 -3.49 -13.52
CA PHE A 43 0.20 -2.16 -13.08
C PHE A 43 1.27 -1.39 -12.28
N CYS A 44 2.16 -2.08 -11.58
CA CYS A 44 3.27 -1.40 -10.92
C CYS A 44 4.25 -0.81 -11.92
N ARG A 45 4.65 -1.57 -12.94
CA ARG A 45 5.56 -1.09 -13.99
C ARG A 45 4.95 0.09 -14.76
N GLU A 46 3.73 -0.06 -15.27
CA GLU A 46 3.00 1.00 -15.97
C GLU A 46 2.79 2.22 -15.05
N GLY A 47 2.40 1.97 -13.81
CA GLY A 47 2.13 3.00 -12.80
C GLY A 47 3.37 3.78 -12.37
N ASN A 48 4.53 3.13 -12.32
CA ASN A 48 5.80 3.83 -12.06
C ASN A 48 6.04 4.94 -13.09
N GLN A 49 5.90 4.61 -14.37
CA GLN A 49 6.07 5.58 -15.47
C GLN A 49 4.95 6.63 -15.47
N ALA A 50 3.69 6.19 -15.35
CA ALA A 50 2.52 7.06 -15.41
C ALA A 50 2.51 8.07 -14.24
N THR A 51 2.84 7.64 -13.02
CA THR A 51 2.92 8.51 -11.84
C THR A 51 3.98 9.58 -12.02
N LYS A 52 5.18 9.23 -12.49
CA LYS A 52 6.25 10.19 -12.76
C LYS A 52 5.88 11.19 -13.85
N ALA A 53 5.28 10.69 -14.95
CA ALA A 53 4.79 11.55 -16.05
C ALA A 53 3.71 12.52 -15.55
N PHE A 54 2.77 12.05 -14.74
CA PHE A 54 1.74 12.85 -14.11
C PHE A 54 2.35 13.94 -13.22
N CYS A 55 3.31 13.58 -12.36
CA CYS A 55 4.00 14.53 -11.49
C CYS A 55 4.74 15.61 -12.30
N LYS A 56 5.45 15.21 -13.35
CA LYS A 56 6.13 16.16 -14.27
C LYS A 56 5.12 17.13 -14.90
N LYS A 57 4.03 16.60 -15.47
CA LYS A 57 2.99 17.39 -16.15
C LYS A 57 2.33 18.41 -15.22
N HIS A 58 2.06 18.03 -13.97
CA HIS A 58 1.34 18.87 -13.00
C HIS A 58 2.26 19.55 -11.99
N LYS A 59 3.58 19.53 -12.20
CA LYS A 59 4.58 20.17 -11.34
C LYS A 59 4.54 19.70 -9.88
N ILE A 60 4.17 18.43 -9.66
CA ILE A 60 4.20 17.81 -8.34
C ILE A 60 5.63 17.39 -8.04
N PRO A 61 6.25 17.84 -6.94
CA PRO A 61 7.62 17.45 -6.60
C PRO A 61 7.71 15.94 -6.37
N PHE A 62 8.68 15.31 -7.04
CA PHE A 62 9.06 13.92 -6.80
C PHE A 62 10.57 13.76 -7.05
N ARG A 63 11.17 12.72 -6.53
CA ARG A 63 12.59 12.41 -6.77
C ARG A 63 12.75 10.96 -7.21
N GLU A 64 13.53 10.73 -8.25
CA GLU A 64 13.98 9.39 -8.64
C GLU A 64 15.21 9.05 -7.82
N THR A 65 15.00 8.41 -6.67
CA THR A 65 16.07 8.09 -5.72
C THR A 65 16.75 6.77 -6.00
N GLY A 66 16.14 5.91 -6.83
CA GLY A 66 16.48 4.50 -6.81
C GLY A 66 16.10 3.84 -5.48
N LYS A 67 16.48 2.58 -5.28
CA LYS A 67 16.27 1.81 -4.05
C LYS A 67 17.32 0.71 -3.93
N LEU A 68 17.80 0.45 -2.74
CA LEU A 68 18.70 -0.65 -2.42
C LEU A 68 17.95 -1.79 -1.74
N LEU A 69 18.10 -3.00 -2.27
CA LEU A 69 17.65 -4.24 -1.64
C LEU A 69 18.89 -4.91 -1.07
N VAL A 70 19.07 -4.84 0.24
CA VAL A 70 20.32 -5.18 0.90
C VAL A 70 20.26 -6.59 1.48
N ALA A 71 21.24 -7.43 1.12
CA ALA A 71 21.46 -8.74 1.75
C ALA A 71 22.39 -8.60 2.95
N THR A 72 21.90 -8.94 4.15
CA THR A 72 22.65 -8.83 5.41
C THR A 72 23.26 -10.16 5.87
N ASN A 73 22.95 -11.26 5.19
CA ASN A 73 23.46 -12.60 5.48
C ASN A 73 23.49 -13.47 4.21
N HIS A 74 24.17 -14.62 4.29
CA HIS A 74 24.35 -15.53 3.14
C HIS A 74 23.03 -16.13 2.60
N ALA A 75 22.04 -16.38 3.46
CA ALA A 75 20.72 -16.84 3.00
C ALA A 75 20.01 -15.77 2.17
N GLU A 76 20.15 -14.51 2.53
CA GLU A 76 19.62 -13.37 1.74
C GLU A 76 20.38 -13.20 0.44
N LEU A 77 21.71 -13.41 0.40
CA LEU A 77 22.46 -13.44 -0.86
C LEU A 77 21.96 -14.53 -1.82
N GLY A 78 21.66 -15.72 -1.31
CA GLY A 78 21.06 -16.80 -2.12
C GLY A 78 19.73 -16.37 -2.74
N ARG A 79 18.80 -15.83 -1.94
CA ARG A 79 17.50 -15.32 -2.40
C ARG A 79 17.61 -14.11 -3.36
N MET A 80 18.71 -13.38 -3.30
CA MET A 80 18.95 -12.24 -4.18
C MET A 80 19.03 -12.66 -5.66
N GLN A 81 19.53 -13.85 -5.96
CA GLN A 81 19.59 -14.37 -7.34
C GLN A 81 18.20 -14.62 -7.92
N ASP A 82 17.31 -15.25 -7.16
CA ASP A 82 15.92 -15.48 -7.56
C ASP A 82 15.18 -14.14 -7.79
N LEU A 83 15.50 -13.15 -6.96
CA LEU A 83 14.90 -11.82 -7.08
C LEU A 83 15.41 -11.07 -8.32
N LEU A 84 16.69 -11.22 -8.67
CA LEU A 84 17.25 -10.65 -9.90
C LEU A 84 16.60 -11.25 -11.14
N GLU A 85 16.41 -12.57 -11.18
CA GLU A 85 15.72 -13.24 -12.28
C GLU A 85 14.27 -12.73 -12.40
N ARG A 86 13.58 -12.54 -11.27
CA ARG A 86 12.24 -11.95 -11.26
C ARG A 86 12.24 -10.50 -11.78
N CYS A 87 13.24 -9.70 -11.41
CA CYS A 87 13.40 -8.35 -11.95
C CYS A 87 13.59 -8.37 -13.46
N ARG A 88 14.41 -9.29 -13.97
CA ARG A 88 14.62 -9.47 -15.41
C ARG A 88 13.32 -9.82 -16.14
N GLN A 89 12.54 -10.78 -15.62
CA GLN A 89 11.25 -11.17 -16.18
C GLN A 89 10.21 -10.04 -16.16
N ASN A 90 10.28 -9.18 -15.17
CA ASN A 90 9.41 -8.00 -15.05
C ASN A 90 9.97 -6.77 -15.78
N GLU A 91 11.09 -6.90 -16.51
CA GLU A 91 11.75 -5.81 -17.26
C GLU A 91 12.12 -4.62 -16.36
N ILE A 92 12.57 -4.89 -15.13
CA ILE A 92 12.96 -3.86 -14.16
C ILE A 92 14.47 -3.65 -14.24
N PRO A 93 14.95 -2.44 -14.56
CA PRO A 93 16.37 -2.13 -14.57
C PRO A 93 16.97 -2.25 -13.16
N THR A 94 18.00 -3.10 -13.05
CA THR A 94 18.70 -3.36 -11.79
C THR A 94 20.19 -3.54 -12.01
N GLU A 95 20.98 -3.17 -11.01
CA GLU A 95 22.42 -3.38 -10.92
C GLU A 95 22.74 -4.19 -9.67
N VAL A 96 23.68 -5.10 -9.74
CA VAL A 96 24.18 -5.83 -8.58
C VAL A 96 25.37 -5.08 -8.00
N LEU A 97 25.29 -4.76 -6.72
CA LEU A 97 26.38 -4.09 -6.00
C LEU A 97 27.08 -5.07 -5.07
N SER A 98 28.41 -5.07 -5.13
CA SER A 98 29.24 -5.70 -4.11
C SER A 98 29.11 -5.00 -2.76
N GLN A 99 29.66 -5.59 -1.70
CA GLN A 99 29.71 -4.98 -0.38
C GLN A 99 30.40 -3.61 -0.40
N GLN A 100 31.53 -3.50 -1.14
CA GLN A 100 32.25 -2.22 -1.26
C GLN A 100 31.43 -1.17 -2.02
N GLN A 101 30.82 -1.53 -3.13
CA GLN A 101 29.97 -0.62 -3.90
C GLN A 101 28.73 -0.17 -3.13
N LEU A 102 28.15 -1.06 -2.29
CA LEU A 102 27.07 -0.70 -1.38
C LEU A 102 27.55 0.34 -0.36
N GLN A 103 28.70 0.14 0.25
CA GLN A 103 29.25 1.04 1.25
C GLN A 103 29.66 2.40 0.64
N ASP A 104 30.19 2.40 -0.58
CA ASP A 104 30.52 3.64 -1.32
C ASP A 104 29.25 4.46 -1.62
N LYS A 105 28.13 3.79 -1.94
CA LYS A 105 26.84 4.43 -2.23
C LYS A 105 26.09 4.86 -0.96
N GLU A 106 26.17 4.09 0.10
CA GLU A 106 25.53 4.30 1.42
C GLU A 106 26.50 3.97 2.55
N PRO A 107 27.36 4.91 2.95
CA PRO A 107 28.43 4.66 3.93
C PRO A 107 27.96 4.15 5.29
N ASN A 108 26.69 4.42 5.67
CA ASN A 108 26.12 4.03 6.95
C ASN A 108 25.32 2.71 6.87
N ILE A 109 25.26 2.08 5.70
CA ILE A 109 24.50 0.84 5.47
C ILE A 109 25.48 -0.32 5.37
N VAL A 110 25.19 -1.38 6.14
CA VAL A 110 25.97 -2.61 6.15
C VAL A 110 25.21 -3.73 5.45
N GLY A 111 25.93 -4.52 4.66
CA GLY A 111 25.40 -5.68 3.95
C GLY A 111 26.49 -6.41 3.21
N LEU A 112 26.22 -7.63 2.78
CA LEU A 112 27.13 -8.47 1.98
C LEU A 112 27.05 -8.17 0.47
N GLY A 113 26.04 -7.41 0.06
CA GLY A 113 25.77 -6.98 -1.29
C GLY A 113 24.36 -6.43 -1.41
N ALA A 114 24.01 -5.87 -2.55
CA ALA A 114 22.69 -5.31 -2.78
C ALA A 114 22.24 -5.38 -4.25
N ILE A 115 20.94 -5.27 -4.48
CA ILE A 115 20.37 -4.93 -5.78
C ILE A 115 20.02 -3.45 -5.76
N TRP A 116 20.60 -2.70 -6.69
CA TRP A 116 20.24 -1.32 -6.97
C TRP A 116 19.12 -1.27 -8.00
N VAL A 117 17.95 -0.74 -7.62
CA VAL A 117 16.78 -0.58 -8.47
C VAL A 117 16.66 0.87 -8.89
N THR A 118 17.08 1.20 -10.08
CA THR A 118 17.26 2.58 -10.56
C THR A 118 15.97 3.38 -10.68
N THR A 119 14.86 2.72 -11.02
CA THR A 119 13.59 3.36 -11.38
C THR A 119 12.66 3.66 -10.20
N THR A 120 13.07 3.37 -8.97
CA THR A 120 12.29 3.72 -7.78
C THR A 120 12.33 5.21 -7.52
N GLY A 121 11.22 5.80 -7.12
CA GLY A 121 11.14 7.20 -6.72
C GLY A 121 10.38 7.39 -5.42
N ILE A 122 10.33 8.64 -4.97
CA ILE A 122 9.54 9.07 -3.81
C ILE A 122 8.69 10.28 -4.17
N VAL A 123 7.46 10.31 -3.64
CA VAL A 123 6.46 11.35 -3.89
C VAL A 123 5.49 11.46 -2.71
N ASP A 124 4.81 12.56 -2.60
CA ASP A 124 3.63 12.72 -1.74
C ASP A 124 2.37 12.32 -2.52
N PHE A 125 1.82 11.12 -2.23
CA PHE A 125 0.60 10.64 -2.88
C PHE A 125 -0.65 11.45 -2.51
N ALA A 126 -0.66 12.15 -1.36
CA ALA A 126 -1.77 13.04 -1.03
C ALA A 126 -1.81 14.23 -2.01
N LYS A 127 -0.67 14.81 -2.39
CA LYS A 127 -0.61 15.86 -3.42
C LYS A 127 -1.11 15.38 -4.77
N ILE A 128 -0.75 14.15 -5.18
CA ILE A 128 -1.28 13.53 -6.41
C ILE A 128 -2.80 13.45 -6.33
N THR A 129 -3.35 12.97 -5.21
CA THR A 129 -4.80 12.82 -5.02
C THR A 129 -5.53 14.15 -5.06
N HIS A 130 -5.02 15.19 -4.40
CA HIS A 130 -5.60 16.54 -4.45
C HIS A 130 -5.58 17.11 -5.88
N THR A 131 -4.45 16.97 -6.59
CA THR A 131 -4.35 17.40 -8.00
C THR A 131 -5.35 16.65 -8.90
N LEU A 132 -5.52 15.34 -8.70
CA LEU A 132 -6.53 14.57 -9.44
C LEU A 132 -7.95 15.04 -9.14
N ALA A 133 -8.26 15.38 -7.89
CA ALA A 133 -9.56 15.90 -7.50
C ALA A 133 -9.83 17.29 -8.11
N ASP A 134 -8.84 18.19 -8.11
CA ASP A 134 -8.96 19.51 -8.75
C ASP A 134 -9.21 19.37 -10.26
N LEU A 135 -8.49 18.47 -10.94
CA LEU A 135 -8.69 18.18 -12.35
C LEU A 135 -10.08 17.56 -12.61
N PHE A 136 -10.55 16.69 -11.73
CA PHE A 136 -11.87 16.09 -11.81
C PHE A 136 -12.99 17.13 -11.69
N ILE A 137 -12.87 18.03 -10.72
CA ILE A 137 -13.82 19.14 -10.50
C ILE A 137 -13.79 20.10 -11.70
N ALA A 138 -12.60 20.47 -12.17
CA ALA A 138 -12.43 21.33 -13.34
C ALA A 138 -13.02 20.72 -14.63
N ALA A 139 -13.09 19.40 -14.72
CA ALA A 139 -13.75 18.66 -15.80
C ALA A 139 -15.27 18.50 -15.61
N GLY A 140 -15.88 19.17 -14.62
CA GLY A 140 -17.32 19.12 -14.35
C GLY A 140 -17.77 17.97 -13.42
N GLY A 141 -16.83 17.26 -12.80
CA GLY A 141 -17.14 16.24 -11.80
C GLY A 141 -17.59 16.82 -10.47
N HIS A 142 -18.43 16.09 -9.74
CA HIS A 142 -18.92 16.49 -8.42
C HIS A 142 -18.25 15.69 -7.30
N LEU A 143 -17.61 16.37 -6.35
CA LEU A 143 -16.99 15.76 -5.17
C LEU A 143 -17.83 16.08 -3.91
N PHE A 144 -18.33 15.03 -3.25
CA PHE A 144 -19.05 15.12 -1.98
C PHE A 144 -18.18 14.54 -0.86
N THR A 145 -17.74 15.39 0.04
CA THR A 145 -17.08 15.00 1.30
C THR A 145 -18.10 14.86 2.43
N ASN A 146 -17.73 14.27 3.58
CA ASN A 146 -18.63 13.91 4.67
C ASN A 146 -19.84 13.08 4.19
N CYS A 147 -19.65 12.29 3.13
CA CYS A 147 -20.68 11.51 2.47
C CYS A 147 -20.42 10.00 2.65
N LEU A 148 -20.78 9.49 3.82
CA LEU A 148 -20.62 8.07 4.13
C LEU A 148 -21.66 7.23 3.39
N VAL A 149 -21.22 6.28 2.57
CA VAL A 149 -22.08 5.27 1.95
C VAL A 149 -22.52 4.26 3.02
N THR A 150 -23.83 4.13 3.21
CA THR A 150 -24.44 3.23 4.18
C THR A 150 -25.23 2.08 3.55
N GLY A 151 -25.53 2.18 2.24
CA GLY A 151 -26.19 1.12 1.47
C GLY A 151 -25.90 1.25 -0.02
N LEU A 152 -25.92 0.11 -0.69
CA LEU A 152 -25.78 -0.01 -2.14
C LEU A 152 -26.72 -1.11 -2.63
N SER A 153 -27.56 -0.81 -3.60
CA SER A 153 -28.50 -1.76 -4.20
C SER A 153 -28.62 -1.54 -5.70
N GLU A 154 -28.96 -2.58 -6.42
CA GLU A 154 -29.12 -2.58 -7.86
C GLU A 154 -30.53 -3.03 -8.26
N SER A 155 -31.10 -2.38 -9.29
CA SER A 155 -32.33 -2.78 -9.94
C SER A 155 -32.27 -2.37 -11.42
N HIS A 156 -32.90 -1.27 -11.83
CA HIS A 156 -32.77 -0.65 -13.15
C HIS A 156 -31.61 0.35 -13.24
N GLY A 157 -30.58 0.16 -12.44
CA GLY A 157 -29.40 0.96 -12.19
C GLY A 157 -28.95 0.76 -10.75
N ALA A 158 -28.06 1.58 -10.26
CA ALA A 158 -27.56 1.50 -8.88
C ALA A 158 -28.12 2.64 -8.02
N THR A 159 -28.52 2.31 -6.80
CA THR A 159 -28.91 3.28 -5.76
C THR A 159 -27.91 3.23 -4.62
N VAL A 160 -27.30 4.38 -4.34
CA VAL A 160 -26.34 4.56 -3.26
C VAL A 160 -27.00 5.35 -2.13
N THR A 161 -27.20 4.73 -0.99
CA THR A 161 -27.70 5.40 0.23
C THR A 161 -26.51 5.92 1.01
N THR A 162 -26.59 7.17 1.45
CA THR A 162 -25.50 7.85 2.17
C THR A 162 -26.00 8.57 3.41
N SER A 163 -25.08 9.11 4.21
CA SER A 163 -25.38 9.94 5.38
C SER A 163 -26.07 11.28 5.04
N ILE A 164 -25.99 11.71 3.77
CA ILE A 164 -26.55 13.02 3.33
C ILE A 164 -27.71 12.86 2.33
N GLY A 165 -28.12 11.64 1.99
CA GLY A 165 -29.21 11.39 1.06
C GLY A 165 -28.96 10.19 0.16
N ARG A 166 -29.75 10.07 -0.90
CA ARG A 166 -29.67 8.97 -1.88
C ARG A 166 -29.20 9.49 -3.23
N PHE A 167 -28.36 8.72 -3.88
CA PHE A 167 -27.89 8.97 -5.25
C PHE A 167 -28.33 7.82 -6.14
N SER A 168 -28.85 8.13 -7.31
CA SER A 168 -29.13 7.15 -8.36
C SER A 168 -28.11 7.30 -9.47
N ALA A 169 -27.56 6.20 -9.95
CA ALA A 169 -26.56 6.16 -11.00
C ALA A 169 -26.83 5.01 -11.97
N LYS A 170 -26.39 5.14 -13.22
CA LYS A 170 -26.38 4.03 -14.18
C LYS A 170 -25.38 2.96 -13.75
N PHE A 171 -24.25 3.39 -13.20
CA PHE A 171 -23.16 2.53 -12.78
C PHE A 171 -22.41 3.09 -11.57
N VAL A 172 -21.90 2.22 -10.68
CA VAL A 172 -21.13 2.57 -9.49
C VAL A 172 -19.77 1.88 -9.52
N VAL A 173 -18.71 2.65 -9.24
CA VAL A 173 -17.37 2.12 -8.98
C VAL A 173 -17.05 2.25 -7.51
N GLY A 174 -16.84 1.12 -6.84
CA GLY A 174 -16.50 1.09 -5.42
C GLY A 174 -15.00 0.96 -5.20
N CYS A 175 -14.36 2.02 -4.66
CA CYS A 175 -12.93 2.06 -4.33
C CYS A 175 -12.72 2.24 -2.82
N ALA A 176 -13.40 1.45 -1.98
CA ALA A 176 -13.49 1.66 -0.54
C ALA A 176 -12.33 1.08 0.29
N GLY A 177 -11.30 0.50 -0.33
CA GLY A 177 -10.09 0.00 0.35
C GLY A 177 -10.39 -0.88 1.56
N LEU A 178 -10.19 -0.37 2.78
CA LEU A 178 -10.44 -1.08 4.03
C LEU A 178 -11.90 -1.56 4.22
N HIS A 179 -12.84 -1.01 3.46
CA HIS A 179 -14.27 -1.36 3.53
C HIS A 179 -14.80 -2.06 2.28
N SER A 180 -13.94 -2.53 1.37
CA SER A 180 -14.34 -3.13 0.10
C SER A 180 -15.24 -4.36 0.25
N ASP A 181 -14.94 -5.25 1.20
CA ASP A 181 -15.75 -6.43 1.52
C ASP A 181 -17.15 -6.07 2.05
N ARG A 182 -17.28 -4.92 2.73
CA ARG A 182 -18.58 -4.40 3.19
C ARG A 182 -19.42 -3.86 2.03
N LEU A 183 -18.81 -3.17 1.06
CA LEU A 183 -19.52 -2.72 -0.14
C LEU A 183 -20.05 -3.91 -0.97
N ILE A 184 -19.26 -4.96 -1.11
CA ILE A 184 -19.69 -6.19 -1.81
C ILE A 184 -20.91 -6.79 -1.12
N ARG A 185 -20.92 -6.84 0.23
CA ARG A 185 -22.07 -7.34 0.99
C ARG A 185 -23.32 -6.44 0.87
N MET A 186 -23.16 -5.13 0.72
CA MET A 186 -24.31 -4.24 0.46
C MET A 186 -25.03 -4.57 -0.85
N LEU A 187 -24.32 -5.17 -1.83
CA LEU A 187 -24.91 -5.69 -3.08
C LEU A 187 -25.60 -7.05 -2.91
N GLY A 188 -25.68 -7.59 -1.69
CA GLY A 188 -26.21 -8.93 -1.42
C GLY A 188 -25.27 -10.07 -1.80
N GLN A 189 -24.03 -9.78 -2.16
CA GLN A 189 -23.01 -10.78 -2.48
C GLN A 189 -22.15 -11.09 -1.25
N GLU A 190 -21.78 -12.34 -1.05
CA GLU A 190 -20.86 -12.73 0.00
C GLU A 190 -19.43 -12.85 -0.60
N PRO A 191 -18.48 -11.98 -0.21
CA PRO A 191 -17.14 -12.06 -0.74
C PRO A 191 -16.39 -13.30 -0.20
N GLU A 192 -15.60 -13.95 -1.05
CA GLU A 192 -14.75 -15.10 -0.66
C GLU A 192 -13.62 -14.75 0.32
N PHE A 193 -13.55 -13.50 0.75
CA PHE A 193 -12.52 -12.96 1.62
C PHE A 193 -13.10 -11.99 2.65
N ARG A 194 -12.31 -11.69 3.66
CA ARG A 194 -12.51 -10.56 4.58
C ARG A 194 -11.30 -9.65 4.55
N ILE A 195 -11.53 -8.35 4.71
CA ILE A 195 -10.45 -7.40 4.93
C ILE A 195 -10.05 -7.44 6.40
N LEU A 196 -8.83 -7.89 6.65
CA LEU A 196 -8.19 -7.82 7.96
C LEU A 196 -7.24 -6.60 7.99
N PRO A 197 -7.40 -5.70 8.98
CA PRO A 197 -6.57 -4.52 9.09
C PRO A 197 -5.22 -4.85 9.71
N PHE A 198 -4.12 -4.58 9.00
CA PHE A 198 -2.78 -4.69 9.55
C PHE A 198 -2.17 -3.29 9.67
N ARG A 199 -1.96 -2.83 10.91
CA ARG A 199 -1.31 -1.56 11.19
C ARG A 199 0.18 -1.69 11.00
N GLY A 200 0.75 -0.76 10.23
CA GLY A 200 2.17 -0.54 10.09
C GLY A 200 2.59 0.64 10.94
N GLU A 201 3.38 0.37 11.95
CA GLU A 201 3.96 1.40 12.81
C GLU A 201 5.25 1.91 12.19
N TYR A 202 5.40 3.22 12.14
CA TYR A 202 6.59 3.90 11.66
C TYR A 202 7.24 4.68 12.78
N PHE A 203 8.53 4.88 12.66
CA PHE A 203 9.29 5.86 13.40
C PHE A 203 9.94 6.84 12.44
N GLN A 204 10.21 8.04 12.91
CA GLN A 204 10.94 9.07 12.19
C GLN A 204 12.28 9.28 12.86
N VAL A 205 13.33 9.39 12.07
CA VAL A 205 14.66 9.74 12.58
C VAL A 205 14.73 11.24 12.83
N PRO A 206 15.37 11.71 13.93
CA PRO A 206 15.56 13.13 14.22
C PRO A 206 16.19 13.92 13.08
N VAL A 207 15.89 15.21 13.01
CA VAL A 207 16.31 16.10 11.89
C VAL A 207 17.83 16.06 11.68
N GLU A 208 18.59 16.00 12.76
CA GLU A 208 20.06 16.02 12.80
C GLU A 208 20.68 14.79 12.13
N LYS A 209 19.91 13.69 12.04
CA LYS A 209 20.35 12.42 11.44
C LYS A 209 19.63 12.06 10.13
N ARG A 210 18.86 12.96 9.54
CA ARG A 210 18.12 12.69 8.29
C ARG A 210 19.01 12.22 7.14
N GLY A 211 20.25 12.73 7.07
CA GLY A 211 21.25 12.38 6.07
C GLY A 211 21.97 11.05 6.30
N ILE A 212 21.60 10.27 7.33
CA ILE A 212 22.25 8.98 7.61
C ILE A 212 21.98 7.95 6.50
N VAL A 213 20.89 8.13 5.72
CA VAL A 213 20.50 7.31 4.59
C VAL A 213 20.02 8.21 3.46
N ASN A 214 20.52 7.99 2.24
CA ASN A 214 20.19 8.81 1.06
C ASN A 214 19.16 8.14 0.14
N HIS A 215 19.10 6.81 0.17
CA HIS A 215 18.22 6.00 -0.69
C HIS A 215 17.31 5.12 0.17
N PRO A 216 16.12 4.73 -0.31
CA PRO A 216 15.31 3.70 0.33
C PRO A 216 16.08 2.39 0.48
N ILE A 217 16.21 1.89 1.72
CA ILE A 217 16.89 0.64 2.07
C ILE A 217 15.85 -0.39 2.46
N TYR A 218 15.80 -1.48 1.74
CA TYR A 218 14.82 -2.55 1.90
C TYR A 218 15.51 -3.90 2.11
N PRO A 219 14.87 -4.83 2.81
CA PRO A 219 15.37 -6.20 2.92
C PRO A 219 15.24 -6.97 1.60
N ILE A 220 16.10 -7.97 1.40
CA ILE A 220 15.79 -9.08 0.51
C ILE A 220 14.60 -9.83 1.12
N PRO A 221 13.49 -10.02 0.38
CA PRO A 221 12.30 -10.63 0.93
C PRO A 221 12.53 -12.09 1.34
N ASN A 222 11.88 -12.50 2.42
CA ASN A 222 11.72 -13.91 2.72
C ASN A 222 10.33 -14.36 2.19
N PRO A 223 10.27 -15.25 1.19
CA PRO A 223 9.00 -15.70 0.61
C PRO A 223 8.11 -16.49 1.59
N GLU A 224 8.69 -16.99 2.67
CA GLU A 224 7.95 -17.67 3.74
C GLU A 224 7.18 -16.69 4.67
N LEU A 225 7.47 -15.39 4.59
CA LEU A 225 6.84 -14.39 5.46
C LEU A 225 5.74 -13.63 4.70
N PRO A 226 4.61 -13.33 5.37
CA PRO A 226 3.48 -12.66 4.72
C PRO A 226 3.72 -11.16 4.46
N PHE A 227 4.69 -10.57 5.14
CA PHE A 227 5.01 -9.14 5.04
C PHE A 227 6.51 -8.92 4.86
N LEU A 228 6.83 -7.83 4.16
CA LEU A 228 8.20 -7.35 4.03
C LEU A 228 8.69 -6.81 5.39
N GLY A 229 9.94 -7.06 5.70
CA GLY A 229 10.58 -6.54 6.90
C GLY A 229 10.72 -5.01 6.91
N ILE A 230 11.15 -4.47 8.05
CA ILE A 230 11.38 -3.03 8.26
C ILE A 230 12.37 -2.50 7.22
N HIS A 231 12.08 -1.30 6.71
CA HIS A 231 12.92 -0.58 5.76
C HIS A 231 13.16 0.87 6.20
N LEU A 232 14.18 1.49 5.65
CA LEU A 232 14.51 2.90 5.86
C LEU A 232 14.11 3.66 4.62
N THR A 233 13.33 4.74 4.77
CA THR A 233 12.79 5.45 3.60
C THR A 233 12.95 6.97 3.78
N PRO A 234 13.84 7.61 3.01
CA PRO A 234 13.80 9.06 2.84
C PRO A 234 12.48 9.48 2.23
N MET A 235 11.81 10.44 2.83
CA MET A 235 10.50 10.95 2.40
C MET A 235 10.63 12.17 1.48
N SER A 236 9.55 12.56 0.82
CA SER A 236 9.52 13.72 -0.09
C SER A 236 9.75 15.06 0.63
N ASP A 237 9.46 15.14 1.92
CA ASP A 237 9.69 16.30 2.79
C ASP A 237 11.11 16.35 3.40
N GLY A 238 11.97 15.40 3.02
CA GLY A 238 13.32 15.26 3.53
C GLY A 238 13.43 14.54 4.86
N SER A 239 12.33 14.09 5.45
CA SER A 239 12.38 13.25 6.65
C SER A 239 12.86 11.82 6.29
N LEU A 240 13.36 11.09 7.29
CA LEU A 240 13.72 9.68 7.17
C LEU A 240 12.81 8.86 8.08
N THR A 241 12.10 7.89 7.51
CA THR A 241 11.25 6.97 8.26
C THR A 241 11.87 5.57 8.37
N VAL A 242 11.60 4.92 9.49
CA VAL A 242 11.98 3.53 9.81
C VAL A 242 10.70 2.72 9.97
N GLY A 243 10.51 1.68 9.21
CA GLY A 243 9.31 0.86 9.22
C GLY A 243 8.74 0.64 7.83
N PRO A 244 7.51 0.12 7.75
CA PRO A 244 6.66 -0.27 8.89
C PRO A 244 6.85 -1.73 9.31
N ASN A 245 6.40 -2.07 10.50
CA ASN A 245 6.04 -3.44 10.87
C ASN A 245 4.64 -3.84 10.36
N ALA A 246 4.08 -4.96 10.85
CA ALA A 246 2.74 -5.39 10.48
C ALA A 246 2.03 -6.07 11.66
N THR A 247 1.25 -5.31 12.42
CA THR A 247 0.46 -5.82 13.56
C THR A 247 -1.03 -5.77 13.26
N LEU A 248 -1.78 -6.76 13.74
CA LEU A 248 -3.24 -6.74 13.62
C LEU A 248 -3.82 -5.53 14.37
N ALA A 249 -4.64 -4.73 13.69
CA ALA A 249 -5.33 -3.60 14.30
C ALA A 249 -6.73 -4.02 14.77
N LEU A 250 -7.22 -3.42 15.88
CA LEU A 250 -8.55 -3.69 16.43
C LEU A 250 -9.64 -2.79 15.83
N ALA A 251 -9.27 -1.98 14.85
CA ALA A 251 -10.18 -1.18 14.03
C ALA A 251 -9.65 -1.09 12.61
N ARG A 252 -10.53 -1.07 11.59
CA ARG A 252 -10.14 -0.94 10.18
C ARG A 252 -9.40 0.37 9.90
N GLU A 253 -9.72 1.41 10.64
CA GLU A 253 -9.07 2.72 10.61
C GLU A 253 -8.38 3.04 11.94
N GLY A 254 -7.82 2.01 12.58
CA GLY A 254 -7.11 2.09 13.86
C GLY A 254 -5.68 2.58 13.69
N TYR A 255 -5.49 3.89 13.53
CA TYR A 255 -4.16 4.50 13.35
C TYR A 255 -3.37 4.67 14.65
N THR A 256 -4.00 4.56 15.80
CA THR A 256 -3.32 4.49 17.09
C THR A 256 -3.32 3.05 17.62
N ARG A 257 -2.35 2.74 18.49
CA ARG A 257 -2.22 1.39 19.08
C ARG A 257 -3.48 0.94 19.83
N TRP A 258 -4.16 1.89 20.45
CA TRP A 258 -5.33 1.62 21.31
C TRP A 258 -6.67 1.89 20.61
N ALA A 259 -6.65 2.21 19.30
CA ALA A 259 -7.88 2.38 18.55
C ALA A 259 -8.63 1.04 18.43
N MET A 260 -9.86 1.00 18.90
CA MET A 260 -10.72 -0.18 18.90
C MET A 260 -12.07 0.18 18.30
N ASN A 261 -12.65 -0.74 17.54
CA ASN A 261 -14.00 -0.66 17.03
C ASN A 261 -14.69 -2.01 17.22
N LEU A 262 -15.77 -2.03 17.98
CA LEU A 262 -16.44 -3.27 18.36
C LEU A 262 -16.95 -4.06 17.15
N ARG A 263 -17.52 -3.38 16.16
CA ARG A 263 -17.99 -4.01 14.91
C ARG A 263 -16.85 -4.68 14.17
N ASP A 264 -15.73 -3.97 14.00
CA ASP A 264 -14.55 -4.48 13.31
C ASP A 264 -13.97 -5.69 14.04
N MET A 265 -13.92 -5.64 15.37
CA MET A 265 -13.46 -6.75 16.21
C MET A 265 -14.37 -7.98 16.08
N ILE A 266 -15.70 -7.82 16.15
CA ILE A 266 -16.65 -8.93 15.98
C ILE A 266 -16.49 -9.57 14.60
N GLU A 267 -16.45 -8.77 13.53
CA GLU A 267 -16.26 -9.27 12.16
C GLU A 267 -14.93 -10.00 11.99
N MET A 268 -13.86 -9.50 12.59
CA MET A 268 -12.51 -10.04 12.50
C MET A 268 -12.35 -11.33 13.33
N PHE A 269 -12.71 -11.31 14.61
CA PHE A 269 -12.58 -12.47 15.50
C PHE A 269 -13.62 -13.56 15.22
N GLY A 270 -14.74 -13.24 14.60
CA GLY A 270 -15.70 -14.23 14.09
C GLY A 270 -15.26 -14.89 12.77
N TYR A 271 -14.10 -14.53 12.22
CA TYR A 271 -13.67 -15.03 10.91
C TYR A 271 -12.62 -16.14 11.00
N SER A 272 -12.96 -17.34 10.50
CA SER A 272 -12.08 -18.51 10.54
C SER A 272 -10.73 -18.30 9.84
N GLY A 273 -10.71 -17.47 8.79
CA GLY A 273 -9.50 -17.15 8.03
C GLY A 273 -8.42 -16.48 8.88
N LEU A 274 -8.79 -15.67 9.89
CA LEU A 274 -7.85 -15.08 10.84
C LEU A 274 -7.07 -16.15 11.60
N TYR A 275 -7.77 -17.11 12.18
CA TYR A 275 -7.15 -18.15 13.00
C TYR A 275 -6.27 -19.08 12.19
N ARG A 276 -6.67 -19.39 10.95
CA ARG A 276 -5.87 -20.17 10.01
C ARG A 276 -4.62 -19.43 9.57
N LEU A 277 -4.72 -18.12 9.32
CA LEU A 277 -3.57 -17.25 9.03
C LEU A 277 -2.57 -17.22 10.20
N ILE A 278 -3.05 -16.99 11.43
CA ILE A 278 -2.21 -16.98 12.63
C ILE A 278 -1.54 -18.35 12.85
N ARG A 279 -2.28 -19.43 12.65
CA ARG A 279 -1.74 -20.80 12.79
C ARG A 279 -0.66 -21.11 11.75
N LYS A 280 -0.78 -20.54 10.55
CA LYS A 280 0.23 -20.67 9.48
C LYS A 280 1.52 -19.92 9.80
N TYR A 281 1.43 -18.77 10.50
CA TYR A 281 2.56 -17.88 10.77
C TYR A 281 2.67 -17.53 12.27
N PRO A 282 2.76 -18.50 13.19
CA PRO A 282 2.74 -18.22 14.64
C PRO A 282 3.96 -17.42 15.11
N GLY A 283 5.16 -17.80 14.66
CA GLY A 283 6.41 -17.13 15.01
C GLY A 283 6.46 -15.68 14.54
N PRO A 284 6.26 -15.41 13.23
CA PRO A 284 6.18 -14.05 12.71
C PRO A 284 5.14 -13.19 13.41
N THR A 285 3.94 -13.71 13.68
CA THR A 285 2.87 -12.97 14.38
C THR A 285 3.29 -12.53 15.78
N LEU A 286 3.90 -13.44 16.55
CA LEU A 286 4.40 -13.11 17.90
C LEU A 286 5.57 -12.12 17.85
N THR A 287 6.46 -12.27 16.89
CA THR A 287 7.61 -11.36 16.71
C THR A 287 7.15 -9.94 16.38
N GLU A 288 6.20 -9.79 15.45
CA GLU A 288 5.62 -8.49 15.10
C GLU A 288 4.91 -7.84 16.29
N LEU A 289 4.12 -8.62 17.04
CA LEU A 289 3.47 -8.12 18.26
C LEU A 289 4.48 -7.68 19.31
N LYS A 290 5.51 -8.49 19.56
CA LYS A 290 6.59 -8.16 20.49
C LYS A 290 7.29 -6.85 20.07
N ASN A 291 7.66 -6.71 18.80
CA ASN A 291 8.37 -5.54 18.29
C ASN A 291 7.50 -4.28 18.29
N SER A 292 6.18 -4.42 18.14
CA SER A 292 5.23 -3.31 18.32
C SER A 292 5.20 -2.77 19.76
N LEU A 293 5.35 -3.66 20.75
CA LEU A 293 5.32 -3.29 22.17
C LEU A 293 6.72 -2.93 22.73
N TYR A 294 7.78 -3.47 22.13
CA TYR A 294 9.14 -3.37 22.62
C TYR A 294 10.06 -2.69 21.61
N ARG A 295 10.23 -1.37 21.73
CA ARG A 295 11.02 -0.53 20.82
C ARG A 295 12.47 -1.02 20.61
N PRO A 296 13.21 -1.53 21.64
CA PRO A 296 14.55 -2.08 21.42
C PRO A 296 14.56 -3.25 20.43
N GLY A 297 13.55 -4.12 20.43
CA GLY A 297 13.42 -5.21 19.45
C GLY A 297 13.22 -4.67 18.04
N TYR A 298 12.41 -3.63 17.89
CA TYR A 298 12.22 -2.92 16.62
C TYR A 298 13.54 -2.30 16.12
N LEU A 299 14.30 -1.65 17.00
CA LEU A 299 15.61 -1.08 16.70
C LEU A 299 16.59 -2.14 16.17
N GLN A 300 16.61 -3.35 16.75
CA GLN A 300 17.50 -4.43 16.29
C GLN A 300 17.26 -4.81 14.83
N LEU A 301 16.01 -4.75 14.36
CA LEU A 301 15.69 -4.99 12.94
C LEU A 301 16.27 -3.89 12.05
N ALA A 302 16.21 -2.64 12.46
CA ALA A 302 16.79 -1.51 11.72
C ALA A 302 18.32 -1.53 11.74
N LYS A 303 18.93 -1.91 12.87
CA LYS A 303 20.39 -2.03 13.04
C LYS A 303 21.02 -3.10 12.15
N ARG A 304 20.24 -4.05 11.64
CA ARG A 304 20.73 -5.02 10.64
C ARG A 304 21.28 -4.34 9.38
N TYR A 305 20.75 -3.16 9.03
CA TYR A 305 21.17 -2.36 7.89
C TYR A 305 21.98 -1.15 8.29
N CYS A 306 21.58 -0.45 9.36
CA CYS A 306 22.15 0.79 9.83
C CYS A 306 22.52 0.69 11.30
N PRO A 307 23.73 0.16 11.65
CA PRO A 307 24.16 -0.05 13.03
C PRO A 307 24.25 1.23 13.86
N GLN A 308 24.39 2.38 13.20
CA GLN A 308 24.53 3.68 13.86
C GLN A 308 23.23 4.20 14.50
N LEU A 309 22.07 3.65 14.13
CA LEU A 309 20.80 4.03 14.75
C LEU A 309 20.77 3.67 16.23
N GLN A 310 20.24 4.57 17.04
CA GLN A 310 20.07 4.42 18.48
C GLN A 310 18.58 4.42 18.85
N LEU A 311 18.24 4.06 20.08
CA LEU A 311 16.85 3.99 20.52
C LEU A 311 16.14 5.36 20.47
N ASP A 312 16.89 6.42 20.79
CA ASP A 312 16.39 7.80 20.77
C ASP A 312 16.16 8.33 19.35
N ASP A 313 16.73 7.66 18.34
CA ASP A 313 16.47 7.98 16.93
C ASP A 313 15.12 7.45 16.42
N LEU A 314 14.42 6.64 17.21
CA LEU A 314 13.09 6.15 16.87
C LEU A 314 12.00 7.06 17.44
N CYS A 315 11.78 8.24 16.85
CA CYS A 315 10.69 9.13 17.21
C CYS A 315 9.36 8.63 16.66
N PRO A 316 8.25 8.71 17.41
CA PRO A 316 6.94 8.28 16.92
C PRO A 316 6.55 8.98 15.61
N TYR A 317 5.97 8.23 14.67
CA TYR A 317 5.46 8.74 13.39
C TYR A 317 4.06 8.16 13.11
N PRO A 318 3.19 8.85 12.36
CA PRO A 318 1.86 8.37 12.05
C PRO A 318 1.84 6.99 11.39
N SER A 319 1.03 6.09 11.94
CA SER A 319 0.84 4.74 11.41
C SER A 319 -0.04 4.73 10.16
N GLY A 320 0.14 3.72 9.32
CA GLY A 320 -0.79 3.35 8.26
C GLY A 320 -1.51 2.04 8.58
N VAL A 321 -2.67 1.79 7.96
CA VAL A 321 -3.35 0.50 8.05
C VAL A 321 -3.44 -0.12 6.65
N ARG A 322 -2.96 -1.36 6.51
CA ARG A 322 -3.08 -2.13 5.27
C ARG A 322 -4.41 -2.88 5.27
N ALA A 323 -5.14 -2.80 4.16
CA ALA A 323 -6.30 -3.63 3.88
C ALA A 323 -5.80 -4.98 3.34
N GLN A 324 -5.65 -5.98 4.20
CA GLN A 324 -5.24 -7.30 3.76
C GLN A 324 -6.46 -8.18 3.54
N ALA A 325 -6.74 -8.51 2.29
CA ALA A 325 -7.77 -9.48 1.98
C ALA A 325 -7.28 -10.91 2.30
N VAL A 326 -8.04 -11.63 3.11
CA VAL A 326 -7.73 -12.98 3.56
C VAL A 326 -8.92 -13.89 3.28
N ARG A 327 -8.68 -15.04 2.66
CA ARG A 327 -9.70 -16.07 2.41
C ARG A 327 -10.01 -16.86 3.67
N ALA A 328 -11.13 -17.59 3.65
CA ALA A 328 -11.53 -18.43 4.77
C ALA A 328 -10.51 -19.56 5.08
N ASP A 329 -9.70 -19.99 4.11
CA ASP A 329 -8.61 -20.97 4.28
C ASP A 329 -7.32 -20.36 4.88
N GLY A 330 -7.32 -19.05 5.18
CA GLY A 330 -6.18 -18.31 5.74
C GLY A 330 -5.16 -17.85 4.69
N LYS A 331 -5.42 -18.04 3.39
CA LYS A 331 -4.54 -17.50 2.34
C LYS A 331 -4.82 -16.02 2.11
N THR A 332 -3.77 -15.26 1.95
CA THR A 332 -3.84 -13.85 1.54
C THR A 332 -4.13 -13.75 0.04
N LEU A 333 -4.89 -12.74 -0.35
CA LEU A 333 -5.04 -12.37 -1.75
C LEU A 333 -3.92 -11.38 -2.10
N ASP A 334 -3.02 -11.82 -2.96
CA ASP A 334 -1.79 -11.08 -3.25
C ASP A 334 -1.89 -10.20 -4.51
N ASP A 335 -2.90 -10.41 -5.37
CA ASP A 335 -3.11 -9.61 -6.58
C ASP A 335 -4.36 -8.73 -6.47
N PHE A 336 -4.54 -7.83 -7.43
CA PHE A 336 -5.74 -7.00 -7.55
C PHE A 336 -6.97 -7.86 -7.84
N LEU A 337 -8.07 -7.51 -7.19
CA LEU A 337 -9.36 -8.18 -7.37
C LEU A 337 -10.45 -7.17 -7.68
N PHE A 338 -11.17 -7.40 -8.77
CA PHE A 338 -12.32 -6.60 -9.20
C PHE A 338 -13.57 -7.49 -9.17
N VAL A 339 -14.58 -7.08 -8.40
CA VAL A 339 -15.85 -7.80 -8.27
C VAL A 339 -16.88 -7.06 -9.09
N LYS A 340 -17.41 -7.73 -10.11
CA LYS A 340 -18.44 -7.19 -11.01
C LYS A 340 -19.84 -7.58 -10.51
N ALA A 341 -20.77 -6.65 -10.60
CA ALA A 341 -22.19 -6.87 -10.47
C ALA A 341 -22.91 -6.25 -11.68
N GLN A 342 -24.24 -6.23 -11.69
CA GLN A 342 -25.01 -5.80 -12.86
C GLN A 342 -24.76 -4.31 -13.22
N HIS A 343 -24.72 -3.45 -12.19
CA HIS A 343 -24.55 -1.99 -12.34
C HIS A 343 -23.41 -1.46 -11.45
N SER A 344 -22.47 -2.31 -11.05
CA SER A 344 -21.33 -1.87 -10.27
C SER A 344 -20.09 -2.72 -10.49
N LEU A 345 -18.94 -2.10 -10.20
CA LEU A 345 -17.65 -2.74 -10.15
C LEU A 345 -16.96 -2.31 -8.84
N ILE A 346 -16.67 -3.27 -7.96
CA ILE A 346 -16.01 -3.00 -6.69
C ILE A 346 -14.55 -3.45 -6.77
N VAL A 347 -13.63 -2.55 -6.44
CA VAL A 347 -12.21 -2.91 -6.22
C VAL A 347 -12.13 -3.64 -4.88
N GLY A 348 -12.21 -4.97 -4.93
CA GLY A 348 -12.28 -5.83 -3.75
C GLY A 348 -10.96 -5.94 -3.01
N ASN A 349 -9.85 -5.97 -3.75
CA ASN A 349 -8.51 -6.00 -3.18
C ASN A 349 -7.55 -5.13 -4.00
N ALA A 350 -6.92 -4.18 -3.34
CA ALA A 350 -5.90 -3.32 -3.93
C ALA A 350 -4.66 -3.24 -3.00
N PRO A 351 -3.86 -4.31 -2.95
CA PRO A 351 -2.67 -4.34 -2.09
C PRO A 351 -1.58 -3.40 -2.60
N SER A 352 -0.55 -3.15 -1.78
CA SER A 352 0.64 -2.45 -2.27
C SER A 352 1.17 -3.18 -3.53
N PRO A 353 1.40 -2.47 -4.63
CA PRO A 353 1.71 -1.04 -4.78
C PRO A 353 0.52 -0.18 -5.30
N ALA A 354 -0.67 -0.31 -4.78
CA ALA A 354 -1.88 0.31 -5.32
C ALA A 354 -1.74 1.82 -5.58
N ALA A 355 -1.07 2.58 -4.70
CA ALA A 355 -0.86 4.02 -4.90
C ALA A 355 -0.03 4.31 -6.17
N THR A 356 1.09 3.61 -6.36
CA THR A 356 1.89 3.68 -7.60
C THR A 356 1.07 3.28 -8.82
N SER A 357 0.21 2.26 -8.67
CA SER A 357 -0.57 1.64 -9.73
C SER A 357 -1.92 2.35 -10.00
N ALA A 358 -2.23 3.45 -9.31
CA ALA A 358 -3.57 4.04 -9.33
C ALA A 358 -4.04 4.44 -10.75
N LEU A 359 -3.17 5.02 -11.56
CA LEU A 359 -3.52 5.43 -12.93
C LEU A 359 -3.81 4.23 -13.86
N PRO A 360 -2.96 3.19 -13.96
CA PRO A 360 -3.31 1.99 -14.73
C PRO A 360 -4.49 1.21 -14.16
N ILE A 361 -4.69 1.17 -12.84
CA ILE A 361 -5.90 0.60 -12.24
C ILE A 361 -7.15 1.35 -12.74
N ALA A 362 -7.13 2.68 -12.71
CA ALA A 362 -8.24 3.49 -13.21
C ALA A 362 -8.54 3.21 -14.68
N ARG A 363 -7.51 3.11 -15.54
CA ARG A 363 -7.67 2.74 -16.95
C ARG A 363 -8.30 1.36 -17.10
N HIS A 364 -7.80 0.38 -16.37
CA HIS A 364 -8.35 -0.98 -16.37
C HIS A 364 -9.83 -1.02 -15.94
N ILE A 365 -10.21 -0.23 -14.92
CA ILE A 365 -11.60 -0.07 -14.49
C ILE A 365 -12.45 0.53 -15.62
N CYS A 366 -11.98 1.61 -16.25
CA CYS A 366 -12.68 2.23 -17.37
C CYS A 366 -12.90 1.26 -18.55
N ASP A 367 -11.89 0.45 -18.89
CA ASP A 367 -12.01 -0.55 -19.95
C ASP A 367 -13.04 -1.62 -19.60
N GLN A 368 -13.07 -2.10 -18.34
CA GLN A 368 -14.09 -3.06 -17.88
C GLN A 368 -15.50 -2.47 -17.86
N ILE A 369 -15.66 -1.17 -17.56
CA ILE A 369 -16.97 -0.50 -17.58
C ILE A 369 -17.50 -0.39 -19.01
N LYS A 370 -16.64 -0.12 -20.01
CA LYS A 370 -17.02 -0.08 -21.43
C LYS A 370 -17.63 -1.39 -21.92
N GLU A 371 -17.19 -2.52 -21.34
CA GLU A 371 -17.73 -3.85 -21.64
C GLU A 371 -19.10 -4.11 -20.98
N LEU A 372 -19.45 -3.33 -19.95
CA LEU A 372 -20.65 -3.51 -19.12
C LEU A 372 -21.77 -2.49 -19.46
N LEU A 373 -21.45 -1.40 -20.12
CA LEU A 373 -22.39 -0.35 -20.59
C LEU A 373 -22.72 -0.50 -22.06
#